data_356ef74134fd6086715cae6c0fb3f09f
#
_entry.id   356ef74134fd6086715cae6c0fb3f09f
#
_cell.length_a   1.000
_cell.length_b   1.000
_cell.length_c   1.000
_cell.angle_alpha   90.00
_cell.angle_beta   90.00
_cell.angle_gamma   90.00
#
_symmetry.space_group_name_H-M   'P 1'
#
loop_
_entity.id
_entity.type
_entity.pdbx_description
1 polymer ?
#
loop_
_entity_poly.entity_id
_entity_poly.type
_entity_poly.pdbx_seq_one_letter_code
_entity_poly.pdbx_strand_id
1 'polypeptide(L)'
;MKHLLFSGMAFLLSICGSCIKNDQSPQVITVISNFSESKDGWQAGFSEYSGDNVDIYELEEGIAPLPPPLDEDESAYRISGMNRSDDLFMYLTKRVQGLKPGVRYHGRFTVHLASDARSGGVGAGGAPGESVGIGVGLTVEQPQSSPDENNFYRMNIGKIQQCCTDGEDMVVIGDVANGTDEYVYTNITRTGEFSAETDHRGVLWLLVGTDSGYEGKTTLYYSGIEVVLEEL
;
A
#
# COMPACT_ATOMS: atom_id res chain seq x y z
N MET A 1 60.49 -25.66 -67.40
CA MET A 1 59.33 -24.81 -67.04
C MET A 1 58.45 -25.65 -66.11
N LYS A 2 58.44 -25.31 -64.80
CA LYS A 2 57.66 -26.05 -63.77
C LYS A 2 56.42 -25.19 -63.43
N HIS A 3 55.26 -25.75 -63.67
CA HIS A 3 53.98 -25.13 -63.24
C HIS A 3 53.67 -25.56 -61.78
N LEU A 4 53.61 -24.60 -60.91
CA LEU A 4 53.08 -24.79 -59.52
C LEU A 4 51.58 -24.58 -59.55
N LEU A 5 50.84 -25.60 -59.19
CA LEU A 5 49.40 -25.53 -58.88
C LEU A 5 49.24 -25.14 -57.43
N PHE A 6 48.62 -23.98 -57.16
CA PHE A 6 48.16 -23.56 -55.81
C PHE A 6 46.75 -24.07 -55.61
N SER A 7 46.60 -25.01 -54.60
CA SER A 7 45.31 -25.48 -54.15
C SER A 7 44.84 -24.57 -53.04
N GLY A 8 43.80 -23.83 -53.28
CA GLY A 8 43.16 -22.98 -52.27
C GLY A 8 42.15 -23.80 -51.42
N MET A 9 42.46 -23.98 -50.18
CA MET A 9 41.56 -24.60 -49.21
C MET A 9 40.63 -23.53 -48.60
N ALA A 10 39.36 -23.57 -48.96
CA ALA A 10 38.35 -22.69 -48.38
C ALA A 10 37.95 -23.20 -47.00
N PHE A 11 38.24 -22.40 -45.97
CA PHE A 11 37.83 -22.68 -44.57
C PHE A 11 36.41 -22.12 -44.36
N LEU A 12 35.41 -23.01 -44.30
CA LEU A 12 34.06 -22.62 -43.89
C LEU A 12 34.04 -22.39 -42.36
N LEU A 13 33.99 -21.14 -41.93
CA LEU A 13 33.67 -20.83 -40.55
C LEU A 13 32.16 -21.03 -40.31
N SER A 14 31.81 -22.11 -39.61
CA SER A 14 30.47 -22.33 -39.10
C SER A 14 30.28 -21.49 -37.82
N ILE A 15 29.55 -20.37 -37.94
CA ILE A 15 29.17 -19.56 -36.81
C ILE A 15 27.97 -20.28 -36.16
N CYS A 16 28.25 -21.08 -35.12
CA CYS A 16 27.20 -21.54 -34.22
C CYS A 16 26.70 -20.35 -33.40
N GLY A 17 25.59 -19.74 -33.81
CA GLY A 17 24.84 -18.81 -33.02
C GLY A 17 24.29 -19.55 -31.82
N SER A 18 24.97 -19.45 -30.66
CA SER A 18 24.41 -19.88 -29.41
C SER A 18 23.29 -18.90 -29.01
N CYS A 19 22.04 -19.33 -29.17
CA CYS A 19 20.93 -18.66 -28.54
C CYS A 19 21.16 -18.73 -27.01
N ILE A 20 21.69 -17.67 -26.43
CA ILE A 20 21.66 -17.48 -24.98
C ILE A 20 20.19 -17.27 -24.66
N LYS A 21 19.50 -18.30 -24.17
CA LYS A 21 18.25 -18.11 -23.45
C LYS A 21 18.63 -17.31 -22.21
N ASN A 22 18.23 -16.04 -22.19
CA ASN A 22 18.23 -15.26 -20.97
C ASN A 22 17.14 -15.85 -20.07
N ASP A 23 17.49 -16.89 -19.34
CA ASP A 23 16.65 -17.49 -18.31
C ASP A 23 16.79 -16.60 -17.06
N GLN A 24 16.23 -15.39 -17.14
CA GLN A 24 16.19 -14.51 -15.98
C GLN A 24 15.02 -14.97 -15.12
N SER A 25 15.34 -15.43 -13.90
CA SER A 25 14.32 -15.65 -12.88
C SER A 25 13.48 -14.42 -12.68
N PRO A 26 12.17 -14.55 -12.38
CA PRO A 26 11.32 -13.41 -12.05
C PRO A 26 11.96 -12.52 -10.99
N GLN A 27 11.85 -11.20 -11.17
CA GLN A 27 12.34 -10.27 -10.16
C GLN A 27 11.42 -10.34 -8.94
N VAL A 28 12.03 -10.48 -7.76
CA VAL A 28 11.33 -10.41 -6.47
C VAL A 28 11.95 -9.28 -5.65
N ILE A 29 11.13 -8.35 -5.19
CA ILE A 29 11.54 -7.26 -4.29
C ILE A 29 10.70 -7.35 -3.02
N THR A 30 11.38 -7.37 -1.87
CA THR A 30 10.73 -7.34 -0.57
C THR A 30 10.95 -5.97 0.09
N VAL A 31 9.86 -5.34 0.50
CA VAL A 31 9.85 -4.12 1.29
C VAL A 31 9.37 -4.49 2.69
N ILE A 32 10.23 -4.30 3.69
CA ILE A 32 9.90 -4.53 5.10
C ILE A 32 10.07 -3.20 5.81
N SER A 33 9.00 -2.69 6.38
CA SER A 33 8.98 -1.44 7.11
C SER A 33 8.56 -1.69 8.55
N ASN A 34 9.37 -1.23 9.48
CA ASN A 34 9.09 -1.21 10.91
C ASN A 34 9.03 0.25 11.36
N PHE A 35 7.96 0.62 12.03
CA PHE A 35 7.70 2.01 12.41
C PHE A 35 8.11 2.35 13.85
N SER A 36 8.93 1.52 14.50
CA SER A 36 9.39 1.76 15.89
C SER A 36 10.22 3.03 16.03
N GLU A 37 10.95 3.46 15.00
CA GLU A 37 11.87 4.61 15.07
C GLU A 37 11.58 5.68 14.02
N SER A 38 11.00 5.33 12.89
CA SER A 38 10.81 6.24 11.76
C SER A 38 9.66 5.83 10.86
N LYS A 39 9.22 6.75 10.00
CA LYS A 39 8.22 6.48 8.95
C LYS A 39 8.74 5.61 7.81
N ASP A 40 10.01 5.26 7.78
CA ASP A 40 10.69 4.44 6.77
C ASP A 40 10.31 4.79 5.32
N GLY A 41 10.21 6.09 5.02
CA GLY A 41 9.84 6.60 3.70
C GLY A 41 8.35 6.50 3.35
N TRP A 42 7.51 6.02 4.27
CA TRP A 42 6.06 6.12 4.13
C TRP A 42 5.58 7.55 4.43
N GLN A 43 4.51 7.94 3.78
CA GLN A 43 3.84 9.22 3.94
C GLN A 43 2.36 8.96 4.22
N ALA A 44 1.83 9.64 5.24
CA ALA A 44 0.41 9.61 5.52
C ALA A 44 -0.33 10.70 4.73
N GLY A 45 -1.60 10.46 4.46
CA GLY A 45 -2.50 11.44 3.90
C GLY A 45 -3.95 11.15 4.28
N PHE A 46 -4.79 12.12 3.97
CA PHE A 46 -6.23 12.10 4.26
C PHE A 46 -6.99 12.59 3.04
N SER A 47 -8.15 12.04 2.80
CA SER A 47 -9.06 12.50 1.74
C SER A 47 -10.51 12.25 2.10
N GLU A 48 -11.41 12.65 1.23
CA GLU A 48 -12.85 12.57 1.39
C GLU A 48 -13.33 13.40 2.59
N TYR A 49 -12.83 14.64 2.71
CA TYR A 49 -13.23 15.58 3.75
C TYR A 49 -13.30 17.02 3.19
N SER A 50 -14.09 17.89 3.86
CA SER A 50 -14.20 19.30 3.48
C SER A 50 -13.01 20.14 3.97
N GLY A 51 -12.43 20.94 3.07
CA GLY A 51 -11.39 21.90 3.40
C GLY A 51 -11.88 23.16 4.10
N ASP A 52 -13.21 23.37 4.22
CA ASP A 52 -13.76 24.60 4.81
C ASP A 52 -13.60 24.68 6.34
N ASN A 53 -13.54 23.53 7.00
CA ASN A 53 -13.36 23.43 8.45
C ASN A 53 -12.57 22.18 8.81
N VAL A 54 -11.31 22.15 8.47
CA VAL A 54 -10.42 20.96 8.64
C VAL A 54 -10.29 20.55 10.11
N ASP A 55 -10.34 21.48 11.04
CA ASP A 55 -10.14 21.22 12.47
C ASP A 55 -11.14 20.23 13.07
N ILE A 56 -12.37 20.14 12.53
CA ILE A 56 -13.38 19.21 13.03
C ILE A 56 -13.05 17.74 12.71
N TYR A 57 -12.17 17.49 11.73
CA TYR A 57 -11.74 16.14 11.36
C TYR A 57 -10.60 15.62 12.23
N GLU A 58 -10.00 16.46 13.08
CA GLU A 58 -8.94 16.07 14.01
C GLU A 58 -7.86 15.20 13.36
N LEU A 59 -7.41 15.59 12.16
CA LEU A 59 -6.47 14.81 11.35
C LEU A 59 -5.07 14.88 11.96
N GLU A 60 -4.52 13.74 12.34
CA GLU A 60 -3.21 13.64 12.97
C GLU A 60 -2.43 12.43 12.44
N GLU A 61 -1.12 12.58 12.30
CA GLU A 61 -0.23 11.50 11.92
C GLU A 61 1.17 11.68 12.53
N GLY A 62 1.88 10.60 12.77
CA GLY A 62 3.24 10.64 13.28
C GLY A 62 3.67 9.37 14.00
N ILE A 63 4.96 9.27 14.28
CA ILE A 63 5.46 8.21 15.16
C ILE A 63 5.03 8.55 16.59
N ALA A 64 4.42 7.59 17.26
CA ALA A 64 3.92 7.73 18.62
C ALA A 64 4.07 6.41 19.41
N PRO A 65 4.23 6.46 20.73
CA PRO A 65 4.19 5.28 21.59
C PRO A 65 2.89 4.49 21.41
N LEU A 66 2.97 3.18 21.53
CA LEU A 66 1.77 2.35 21.57
C LEU A 66 0.93 2.67 22.81
N PRO A 67 -0.39 2.68 22.68
CA PRO A 67 -1.27 2.96 23.83
C PRO A 67 -1.46 1.73 24.72
N PRO A 68 -1.78 1.93 26.02
CA PRO A 68 -2.16 0.84 26.91
C PRO A 68 -3.34 0.00 26.36
N PRO A 69 -3.35 -1.30 26.58
CA PRO A 69 -2.46 -2.12 27.42
C PRO A 69 -1.21 -2.65 26.66
N LEU A 70 -0.94 -2.14 25.47
CA LEU A 70 0.26 -2.50 24.69
C LEU A 70 1.52 -1.93 25.35
N ASP A 71 2.68 -2.36 24.89
CA ASP A 71 3.97 -1.91 25.42
C ASP A 71 4.23 -0.46 25.01
N GLU A 72 4.14 0.47 25.97
CA GLU A 72 4.34 1.91 25.73
C GLU A 72 5.81 2.28 25.46
N ASP A 73 6.76 1.37 25.67
CA ASP A 73 8.16 1.56 25.25
C ASP A 73 8.34 1.30 23.74
N GLU A 74 7.38 0.66 23.09
CA GLU A 74 7.34 0.50 21.63
C GLU A 74 6.59 1.67 20.97
N SER A 75 7.02 2.02 19.76
CA SER A 75 6.37 3.06 18.94
C SER A 75 5.86 2.49 17.63
N ALA A 76 4.90 3.20 17.04
CA ALA A 76 4.29 2.85 15.76
C ALA A 76 3.94 4.11 14.95
N TYR A 77 3.61 3.95 13.67
CA TYR A 77 3.12 5.05 12.86
C TYR A 77 1.61 5.24 13.12
N ARG A 78 1.30 6.21 13.96
CA ARG A 78 -0.08 6.58 14.29
C ARG A 78 -0.69 7.40 13.16
N ILE A 79 -1.93 7.07 12.80
CA ILE A 79 -2.82 7.90 11.98
C ILE A 79 -4.17 7.98 12.66
N SER A 80 -4.77 9.15 12.68
CA SER A 80 -6.04 9.41 13.39
C SER A 80 -6.88 10.42 12.66
N GLY A 81 -8.20 10.21 12.65
CA GLY A 81 -9.15 11.16 12.09
C GLY A 81 -10.55 10.95 12.64
N MET A 82 -11.31 12.04 12.73
CA MET A 82 -12.72 12.06 13.06
C MET A 82 -13.52 12.12 11.76
N ASN A 83 -14.26 11.06 11.43
CA ASN A 83 -15.12 11.09 10.25
C ASN A 83 -16.33 12.02 10.49
N ARG A 84 -16.40 13.10 9.71
CA ARG A 84 -17.47 14.10 9.69
C ARG A 84 -18.07 14.29 8.30
N SER A 85 -17.58 13.51 7.34
CA SER A 85 -17.95 13.58 5.91
C SER A 85 -18.65 12.33 5.42
N ASP A 86 -18.89 11.37 6.32
CA ASP A 86 -19.47 10.04 6.01
C ASP A 86 -18.54 9.16 5.14
N ASP A 87 -17.32 9.62 4.82
CA ASP A 87 -16.41 8.92 3.90
C ASP A 87 -14.93 9.32 4.13
N LEU A 88 -14.48 9.40 5.37
CA LEU A 88 -13.08 9.76 5.62
C LEU A 88 -12.13 8.63 5.22
N PHE A 89 -11.21 8.92 4.29
CA PHE A 89 -10.15 8.02 3.90
C PHE A 89 -8.80 8.45 4.48
N MET A 90 -8.17 7.56 5.24
CA MET A 90 -6.83 7.73 5.82
C MET A 90 -5.87 6.74 5.17
N TYR A 91 -4.70 7.20 4.69
CA TYR A 91 -3.81 6.32 3.94
C TYR A 91 -2.33 6.54 4.24
N LEU A 92 -1.55 5.49 4.02
CA LEU A 92 -0.10 5.47 3.98
C LEU A 92 0.35 5.07 2.58
N THR A 93 1.34 5.76 2.04
CA THR A 93 1.90 5.46 0.73
C THR A 93 3.43 5.48 0.74
N LYS A 94 4.06 4.61 -0.08
CA LYS A 94 5.52 4.53 -0.22
C LYS A 94 5.89 4.26 -1.67
N ARG A 95 6.84 5.02 -2.19
CA ARG A 95 7.38 4.83 -3.54
C ARG A 95 8.38 3.68 -3.57
N VAL A 96 8.20 2.76 -4.52
CA VAL A 96 9.16 1.69 -4.85
C VAL A 96 9.72 1.95 -6.24
N GLN A 97 11.02 1.78 -6.39
CA GLN A 97 11.75 1.96 -7.66
C GLN A 97 12.76 0.82 -7.87
N GLY A 98 13.27 0.70 -9.09
CA GLY A 98 14.21 -0.37 -9.45
C GLY A 98 13.49 -1.66 -9.90
N LEU A 99 12.18 -1.58 -10.12
CA LEU A 99 11.40 -2.59 -10.81
C LEU A 99 11.71 -2.55 -12.32
N LYS A 100 11.37 -3.61 -13.06
CA LYS A 100 11.47 -3.61 -14.51
C LYS A 100 10.40 -2.71 -15.11
N PRO A 101 10.75 -1.79 -16.04
CA PRO A 101 9.77 -0.89 -16.67
C PRO A 101 8.72 -1.62 -17.53
N GLY A 102 7.45 -1.21 -17.40
CA GLY A 102 6.34 -1.76 -18.18
C GLY A 102 6.07 -3.25 -17.89
N VAL A 103 6.39 -3.69 -16.68
CA VAL A 103 6.20 -5.08 -16.26
C VAL A 103 5.18 -5.14 -15.13
N ARG A 104 4.31 -6.15 -15.19
CA ARG A 104 3.30 -6.39 -14.17
C ARG A 104 3.92 -7.10 -12.97
N TYR A 105 3.61 -6.60 -11.78
CA TYR A 105 4.01 -7.19 -10.50
C TYR A 105 2.80 -7.60 -9.70
N HIS A 106 2.93 -8.72 -9.02
CA HIS A 106 1.99 -9.19 -8.00
C HIS A 106 2.55 -8.81 -6.63
N GLY A 107 1.81 -8.01 -5.88
CA GLY A 107 2.17 -7.57 -4.53
C GLY A 107 1.38 -8.32 -3.48
N ARG A 108 2.07 -8.99 -2.55
CA ARG A 108 1.51 -9.56 -1.34
C ARG A 108 1.83 -8.66 -0.16
N PHE A 109 0.79 -8.22 0.53
CA PHE A 109 0.87 -7.31 1.65
C PHE A 109 0.57 -8.04 2.96
N THR A 110 1.35 -7.69 3.99
CA THR A 110 1.06 -8.00 5.38
C THR A 110 1.12 -6.70 6.16
N VAL A 111 0.00 -6.31 6.77
CA VAL A 111 -0.16 -5.05 7.50
C VAL A 111 -0.37 -5.38 8.97
N HIS A 112 0.54 -4.92 9.83
CA HIS A 112 0.48 -5.07 11.28
C HIS A 112 0.10 -3.73 11.91
N LEU A 113 -0.98 -3.72 12.67
CA LEU A 113 -1.46 -2.50 13.33
C LEU A 113 -2.16 -2.80 14.65
N ALA A 114 -2.24 -1.80 15.50
CA ALA A 114 -3.08 -1.84 16.69
C ALA A 114 -4.34 -1.00 16.48
N SER A 115 -5.47 -1.53 16.94
CA SER A 115 -6.80 -0.92 16.89
C SER A 115 -7.54 -1.16 18.20
N ASP A 116 -8.30 -0.17 18.65
CA ASP A 116 -9.24 -0.28 19.77
C ASP A 116 -10.71 -0.40 19.33
N ALA A 117 -10.94 -0.42 18.04
CA ALA A 117 -12.26 -0.51 17.45
C ALA A 117 -12.90 -1.87 17.74
N ARG A 118 -13.82 -1.90 18.72
CA ARG A 118 -14.48 -3.14 19.16
C ARG A 118 -15.26 -3.81 18.03
N SER A 119 -15.28 -5.14 18.06
CA SER A 119 -16.12 -5.96 17.18
C SER A 119 -17.59 -5.93 17.62
N GLY A 120 -18.51 -6.01 16.64
CA GLY A 120 -19.95 -6.07 16.88
C GLY A 120 -20.53 -4.81 17.54
N GLY A 121 -19.82 -3.67 17.43
CA GLY A 121 -20.28 -2.39 17.96
C GLY A 121 -21.40 -1.78 17.13
N VAL A 122 -22.04 -0.74 17.72
CA VAL A 122 -23.03 0.09 17.04
C VAL A 122 -22.59 1.53 17.14
N GLY A 123 -22.64 2.26 16.02
CA GLY A 123 -22.30 3.67 15.92
C GLY A 123 -23.06 4.37 14.81
N ALA A 124 -22.96 5.70 14.74
CA ALA A 124 -23.45 6.44 13.60
C ALA A 124 -22.66 6.04 12.34
N GLY A 125 -23.29 5.87 11.21
CA GLY A 125 -22.67 5.39 9.97
C GLY A 125 -22.23 3.93 10.00
N GLY A 126 -22.29 3.23 11.15
CA GLY A 126 -21.97 1.82 11.27
C GLY A 126 -21.16 1.46 12.51
N ALA A 127 -20.70 0.22 12.58
CA ALA A 127 -19.88 -0.27 13.69
C ALA A 127 -18.45 0.32 13.63
N PRO A 128 -17.85 0.69 14.78
CA PRO A 128 -16.51 1.31 14.78
C PRO A 128 -15.41 0.40 14.23
N GLY A 129 -15.57 -0.92 14.29
CA GLY A 129 -14.62 -1.89 13.74
C GLY A 129 -14.93 -2.25 12.31
N GLU A 130 -16.08 -2.88 12.08
CA GLU A 130 -16.45 -3.49 10.80
C GLU A 130 -16.83 -2.48 9.72
N SER A 131 -17.23 -1.25 10.08
CA SER A 131 -17.56 -0.20 9.10
C SER A 131 -16.38 0.69 8.76
N VAL A 132 -15.18 0.36 9.20
CA VAL A 132 -13.91 0.96 8.76
C VAL A 132 -13.12 -0.11 8.02
N GLY A 133 -13.30 -0.13 6.70
CA GLY A 133 -12.60 -1.06 5.82
C GLY A 133 -11.12 -0.72 5.70
N ILE A 134 -10.26 -1.73 5.64
CA ILE A 134 -8.84 -1.57 5.33
C ILE A 134 -8.54 -2.21 3.98
N GLY A 135 -7.75 -1.54 3.14
CA GLY A 135 -7.35 -2.02 1.83
C GLY A 135 -5.89 -1.77 1.52
N VAL A 136 -5.42 -2.48 0.50
CA VAL A 136 -4.08 -2.35 -0.06
C VAL A 136 -4.14 -2.18 -1.57
N GLY A 137 -3.11 -1.56 -2.14
CA GLY A 137 -3.05 -1.32 -3.57
C GLY A 137 -1.67 -1.01 -4.09
N LEU A 138 -1.57 -1.01 -5.43
CA LEU A 138 -0.39 -0.63 -6.19
C LEU A 138 -0.80 0.32 -7.32
N THR A 139 -0.12 1.43 -7.48
CA THR A 139 -0.42 2.38 -8.55
C THR A 139 0.85 3.00 -9.14
N VAL A 140 0.80 3.41 -10.39
CA VAL A 140 1.89 4.14 -11.07
C VAL A 140 1.86 5.62 -10.73
N GLU A 141 0.67 6.17 -10.48
CA GLU A 141 0.51 7.55 -10.03
C GLU A 141 0.79 7.65 -8.53
N GLN A 142 1.38 8.77 -8.12
CA GLN A 142 1.53 9.05 -6.70
C GLN A 142 0.15 9.24 -6.08
N PRO A 143 -0.25 8.41 -5.11
CA PRO A 143 -1.49 8.64 -4.39
C PRO A 143 -1.43 9.97 -3.63
N GLN A 144 -2.35 10.84 -3.91
CA GLN A 144 -2.44 12.16 -3.27
C GLN A 144 -3.88 12.67 -3.24
N SER A 145 -4.15 13.48 -2.26
CA SER A 145 -5.41 14.17 -2.10
C SER A 145 -5.29 15.62 -2.54
N SER A 146 -6.30 16.14 -3.21
CA SER A 146 -6.38 17.54 -3.60
C SER A 146 -7.82 18.04 -3.52
N PRO A 147 -8.02 19.35 -3.23
CA PRO A 147 -9.38 19.92 -3.19
C PRO A 147 -10.00 20.01 -4.59
N ASP A 148 -11.25 19.65 -4.69
CA ASP A 148 -12.09 19.89 -5.86
C ASP A 148 -12.65 21.35 -5.90
N GLU A 149 -13.52 21.67 -6.85
CA GLU A 149 -14.13 22.99 -7.01
C GLU A 149 -14.99 23.43 -5.81
N ASN A 150 -15.41 22.50 -4.96
CA ASN A 150 -16.18 22.74 -3.74
C ASN A 150 -15.30 22.72 -2.49
N ASN A 151 -13.97 22.80 -2.64
CA ASN A 151 -13.00 22.68 -1.56
C ASN A 151 -13.12 21.35 -0.78
N PHE A 152 -13.55 20.28 -1.44
CA PHE A 152 -13.62 18.94 -0.88
C PHE A 152 -12.41 18.12 -1.35
N TYR A 153 -11.64 17.58 -0.42
CA TYR A 153 -10.42 16.83 -0.72
C TYR A 153 -10.75 15.45 -1.25
N ARG A 154 -10.27 15.15 -2.46
CA ARG A 154 -10.51 13.89 -3.18
C ARG A 154 -9.20 13.19 -3.50
N MET A 155 -9.23 11.85 -3.46
CA MET A 155 -8.14 11.04 -4.00
C MET A 155 -8.09 11.09 -5.53
N ASN A 156 -6.85 11.04 -6.06
CA ASN A 156 -6.60 10.93 -7.50
C ASN A 156 -6.57 9.48 -8.02
N ILE A 157 -6.79 8.49 -7.15
CA ILE A 157 -6.78 7.07 -7.48
C ILE A 157 -8.10 6.42 -7.11
N GLY A 158 -8.37 5.23 -7.69
CA GLY A 158 -9.54 4.41 -7.37
C GLY A 158 -9.38 3.67 -6.05
N LYS A 159 -9.57 4.40 -4.92
CA LYS A 159 -9.49 3.84 -3.57
C LYS A 159 -10.61 2.82 -3.30
N ILE A 160 -10.48 2.01 -2.25
CA ILE A 160 -11.60 1.25 -1.70
C ILE A 160 -12.74 2.21 -1.31
N GLN A 161 -13.97 1.69 -1.24
CA GLN A 161 -15.13 2.49 -0.85
C GLN A 161 -15.62 2.05 0.52
N GLN A 162 -16.30 2.95 1.21
CA GLN A 162 -16.99 2.64 2.45
C GLN A 162 -17.95 1.43 2.28
N CYS A 163 -18.21 0.73 3.36
CA CYS A 163 -18.93 -0.55 3.34
C CYS A 163 -18.18 -1.64 2.55
N CYS A 164 -16.82 -1.49 2.47
CA CYS A 164 -15.88 -2.54 2.13
C CYS A 164 -16.01 -3.09 0.71
N THR A 165 -16.06 -2.21 -0.31
CA THR A 165 -15.96 -2.59 -1.71
C THR A 165 -14.61 -2.20 -2.31
N ASP A 166 -14.10 -3.04 -3.23
CA ASP A 166 -12.86 -2.77 -3.94
C ASP A 166 -12.95 -1.52 -4.81
N GLY A 167 -11.82 -0.84 -4.97
CA GLY A 167 -11.60 0.21 -5.95
C GLY A 167 -10.85 -0.29 -7.17
N GLU A 168 -10.54 0.62 -8.09
CA GLU A 168 -9.76 0.29 -9.29
C GLU A 168 -8.30 0.00 -8.95
N ASP A 169 -7.75 0.74 -7.97
CA ASP A 169 -6.32 0.70 -7.59
C ASP A 169 -6.08 0.04 -6.24
N MET A 170 -7.13 -0.38 -5.54
CA MET A 170 -7.07 -1.01 -4.22
C MET A 170 -8.07 -2.13 -4.07
N VAL A 171 -7.72 -3.10 -3.23
CA VAL A 171 -8.60 -4.20 -2.80
C VAL A 171 -8.79 -4.15 -1.29
N VAL A 172 -10.00 -4.47 -0.84
CA VAL A 172 -10.32 -4.63 0.59
C VAL A 172 -9.66 -5.91 1.13
N ILE A 173 -8.99 -5.79 2.27
CA ILE A 173 -8.32 -6.92 2.95
C ILE A 173 -8.90 -7.21 4.33
N GLY A 174 -9.99 -6.56 4.68
CA GLY A 174 -10.71 -6.70 5.94
C GLY A 174 -11.17 -5.36 6.50
N ASP A 175 -11.27 -5.30 7.80
CA ASP A 175 -11.68 -4.13 8.58
C ASP A 175 -10.71 -3.87 9.75
N VAL A 176 -10.99 -2.86 10.57
CA VAL A 176 -10.13 -2.51 11.70
C VAL A 176 -10.64 -3.06 13.04
N ALA A 177 -11.64 -3.95 13.03
CA ALA A 177 -12.15 -4.56 14.25
C ALA A 177 -11.04 -5.30 15.01
N ASN A 178 -10.97 -5.03 16.32
CA ASN A 178 -9.92 -5.54 17.22
C ASN A 178 -10.11 -7.01 17.65
N GLY A 179 -11.21 -7.65 17.24
CA GLY A 179 -11.54 -9.04 17.57
C GLY A 179 -12.10 -9.24 18.99
N THR A 180 -12.35 -8.15 19.73
CA THR A 180 -12.96 -8.18 21.07
C THR A 180 -14.24 -7.36 21.11
N ASP A 181 -15.05 -7.52 22.15
CA ASP A 181 -16.25 -6.71 22.39
C ASP A 181 -15.99 -5.46 23.27
N GLU A 182 -14.70 -5.14 23.53
CA GLU A 182 -14.26 -4.01 24.32
C GLU A 182 -13.47 -2.99 23.48
N TYR A 183 -13.51 -1.72 23.88
CA TYR A 183 -12.64 -0.65 23.34
C TYR A 183 -11.26 -0.75 24.00
N VAL A 184 -10.44 -1.66 23.48
CA VAL A 184 -9.08 -1.92 23.97
C VAL A 184 -8.14 -2.13 22.81
N TYR A 185 -6.97 -1.50 22.83
CA TYR A 185 -5.99 -1.70 21.79
C TYR A 185 -5.47 -3.13 21.78
N THR A 186 -5.61 -3.78 20.62
CA THR A 186 -5.04 -5.10 20.33
C THR A 186 -4.28 -5.05 19.02
N ASN A 187 -3.21 -5.83 18.94
CA ASN A 187 -2.50 -6.02 17.67
C ASN A 187 -3.32 -6.92 16.73
N ILE A 188 -3.57 -6.42 15.54
CA ILE A 188 -4.24 -7.14 14.47
C ILE A 188 -3.35 -7.20 13.23
N THR A 189 -3.56 -8.22 12.41
CA THR A 189 -2.86 -8.36 11.12
C THR A 189 -3.89 -8.53 10.02
N ARG A 190 -3.66 -7.84 8.90
CA ARG A 190 -4.44 -7.98 7.68
C ARG A 190 -3.52 -8.33 6.52
N THR A 191 -3.95 -9.23 5.67
CA THR A 191 -3.17 -9.67 4.50
C THR A 191 -4.01 -9.57 3.24
N GLY A 192 -3.37 -9.24 2.13
CA GLY A 192 -4.03 -9.21 0.84
C GLY A 192 -3.05 -9.06 -0.30
N GLU A 193 -3.58 -9.10 -1.50
CA GLU A 193 -2.81 -9.14 -2.73
C GLU A 193 -3.39 -8.18 -3.77
N PHE A 194 -2.51 -7.50 -4.50
CA PHE A 194 -2.91 -6.64 -5.61
C PHE A 194 -1.85 -6.70 -6.72
N SER A 195 -2.26 -6.48 -7.97
CA SER A 195 -1.31 -6.52 -9.10
C SER A 195 -1.44 -5.27 -9.96
N ALA A 196 -0.30 -4.64 -10.26
CA ALA A 196 -0.23 -3.50 -11.16
C ALA A 196 0.98 -3.60 -12.09
N GLU A 197 0.91 -2.86 -13.21
CA GLU A 197 2.04 -2.69 -14.12
C GLU A 197 2.84 -1.45 -13.72
N THR A 198 4.17 -1.53 -13.79
CA THR A 198 5.06 -0.40 -13.51
C THR A 198 5.00 0.66 -14.60
N ASP A 199 5.38 1.89 -14.25
CA ASP A 199 5.60 2.95 -15.24
C ASP A 199 6.85 2.66 -16.12
N HIS A 200 7.09 3.54 -17.11
CA HIS A 200 8.26 3.48 -18.02
C HIS A 200 9.61 3.64 -17.31
N ARG A 201 9.63 3.97 -16.01
CA ARG A 201 10.83 4.10 -15.17
C ARG A 201 10.97 2.95 -14.17
N GLY A 202 10.06 1.98 -14.16
CA GLY A 202 10.05 0.88 -13.21
C GLY A 202 9.68 1.33 -11.81
N VAL A 203 8.62 2.14 -11.68
CA VAL A 203 8.12 2.69 -10.41
C VAL A 203 6.72 2.18 -10.15
N LEU A 204 6.47 1.84 -8.88
CA LEU A 204 5.14 1.66 -8.29
C LEU A 204 5.06 2.41 -6.96
N TRP A 205 3.85 2.79 -6.60
CA TRP A 205 3.51 3.26 -5.26
C TRP A 205 2.75 2.18 -4.52
N LEU A 206 3.22 1.85 -3.33
CA LEU A 206 2.49 1.02 -2.37
C LEU A 206 1.46 1.89 -1.68
N LEU A 207 0.30 1.32 -1.41
CA LEU A 207 -0.81 2.00 -0.76
C LEU A 207 -1.46 1.07 0.26
N VAL A 208 -1.64 1.57 1.47
CA VAL A 208 -2.43 0.98 2.54
C VAL A 208 -3.36 2.06 3.06
N GLY A 209 -4.65 1.80 3.14
CA GLY A 209 -5.59 2.83 3.59
C GLY A 209 -6.85 2.26 4.22
N THR A 210 -7.52 3.10 5.00
CA THR A 210 -8.80 2.78 5.62
C THR A 210 -9.87 3.76 5.14
N ASP A 211 -11.02 3.21 4.82
CA ASP A 211 -12.20 3.95 4.40
C ASP A 211 -13.30 3.79 5.44
N SER A 212 -13.78 4.89 6.01
CA SER A 212 -14.65 4.88 7.17
C SER A 212 -16.08 5.29 6.83
N GLY A 213 -17.02 4.33 6.90
CA GLY A 213 -18.43 4.63 7.05
C GLY A 213 -18.83 4.98 8.49
N TYR A 214 -18.03 4.59 9.48
CA TYR A 214 -18.28 4.95 10.88
C TYR A 214 -18.03 6.44 11.10
N GLU A 215 -19.05 7.17 11.58
CA GLU A 215 -19.01 8.61 11.85
C GLU A 215 -18.43 8.90 13.25
N GLY A 216 -17.22 8.46 13.49
CA GLY A 216 -16.51 8.63 14.76
C GLY A 216 -15.01 8.79 14.55
N LYS A 217 -14.30 8.91 15.67
CA LYS A 217 -12.84 8.96 15.66
C LYS A 217 -12.27 7.56 15.51
N THR A 218 -11.41 7.40 14.49
CA THR A 218 -10.61 6.19 14.30
C THR A 218 -9.15 6.55 14.52
N THR A 219 -8.46 5.80 15.38
CA THR A 219 -7.02 5.95 15.62
C THR A 219 -6.36 4.59 15.49
N LEU A 220 -5.40 4.51 14.57
CA LEU A 220 -4.67 3.29 14.25
C LEU A 220 -3.18 3.49 14.45
N TYR A 221 -2.50 2.45 14.91
CA TYR A 221 -1.05 2.44 15.12
C TYR A 221 -0.44 1.32 14.28
N TYR A 222 0.12 1.66 13.12
CA TYR A 222 0.81 0.72 12.26
C TYR A 222 2.18 0.41 12.83
N SER A 223 2.41 -0.83 13.27
CA SER A 223 3.71 -1.29 13.78
C SER A 223 4.64 -1.73 12.66
N GLY A 224 4.08 -2.23 11.53
CA GLY A 224 4.87 -2.62 10.37
C GLY A 224 4.03 -2.92 9.14
N ILE A 225 4.68 -2.81 7.98
CA ILE A 225 4.11 -3.22 6.68
C ILE A 225 5.17 -4.01 5.93
N GLU A 226 4.81 -5.20 5.48
CA GLU A 226 5.62 -6.03 4.61
C GLU A 226 4.95 -6.17 3.24
N VAL A 227 5.72 -5.99 2.17
CA VAL A 227 5.23 -6.17 0.80
C VAL A 227 6.25 -6.96 0.01
N VAL A 228 5.81 -8.06 -0.58
CA VAL A 228 6.59 -8.84 -1.54
C VAL A 228 6.04 -8.58 -2.93
N LEU A 229 6.84 -7.94 -3.79
CA LEU A 229 6.54 -7.69 -5.20
C LEU A 229 7.21 -8.77 -6.05
N GLU A 230 6.44 -9.54 -6.78
CA GLU A 230 6.90 -10.63 -7.65
C GLU A 230 6.50 -10.32 -9.11
N GLU A 231 7.47 -10.38 -10.01
CA GLU A 231 7.26 -10.21 -11.45
C GLU A 231 6.38 -11.34 -12.00
N LEU A 232 5.36 -11.00 -12.80
CA LEU A 232 4.43 -11.93 -13.45
C LEU A 232 4.81 -12.25 -14.89
#